data_b3b084ff42c3cb0ae19cd85ba5abf1c0
#
_entry.id   b3b084ff42c3cb0ae19cd85ba5abf1c0
#
_cell.length_a   1.000
_cell.length_b   1.000
_cell.length_c   1.000
_cell.angle_alpha   90.00
_cell.angle_beta   90.00
_cell.angle_gamma   90.00
#
_symmetry.space_group_name_H-M   'P 1'
#
loop_
_entity.id
_entity.type
_entity.pdbx_description
1 polymer ?
#
loop_
_entity_poly.entity_id
_entity_poly.type
_entity_poly.pdbx_seq_one_letter_code
_entity_poly.pdbx_strand_id
1 'polypeptide(L)'
;IEKKTIQQIKNGWMHGTVNTNAILLSEKISKAVSVAEKIRYVTTGTEATMYAVRLARAVTGKKIIAKIDGGWHGYTTDLLKTVNWPFNQSESKGLTDEKHIVSLPYNNLEKSLTILKSIKKDLAGIVIEPVLGGGGAIPATKNYLKGIEEFTKKNNSLFILDEIVTGFRFRYGCLYNTMKLDPDIVTLGKIVGGGFPIGVICGKSEIMEHANTSTHSKKTRTYIGGGTFSANPLSMMAGYTNLDTIKKKGNSLYKKINSLGDDAKKIIGKIFADDAIITGKGSLFMTHFPNDDISEITNASDVSKCDSEKLYQYHFDMIANDGIFFLPGKLGAFSDAHSNTDVKSMKKATERFVSKLKK
;
A
#
# COMPACT_ATOMS: atom_id res chain seq x y z
N ILE A 1 2.92 2.45 23.39
CA ILE A 1 1.81 3.25 22.82
C ILE A 1 0.73 3.45 23.88
N GLU A 2 0.18 2.39 24.49
CA GLU A 2 -0.94 2.39 25.44
C GLU A 2 -0.84 3.48 26.52
N LYS A 3 0.22 3.48 27.33
CA LYS A 3 0.43 4.46 28.41
C LYS A 3 0.35 5.92 27.93
N LYS A 4 0.91 6.21 26.74
CA LYS A 4 0.85 7.55 26.15
C LYS A 4 -0.53 7.88 25.59
N THR A 5 -1.25 6.87 25.08
CA THR A 5 -2.63 7.01 24.61
C THR A 5 -3.55 7.40 25.77
N ILE A 6 -3.47 6.71 26.89
CA ILE A 6 -4.23 7.02 28.12
C ILE A 6 -3.95 8.45 28.58
N GLN A 7 -2.67 8.86 28.58
CA GLN A 7 -2.30 10.23 28.94
C GLN A 7 -2.88 11.25 27.96
N GLN A 8 -2.87 10.96 26.66
CA GLN A 8 -3.42 11.87 25.65
C GLN A 8 -4.94 12.02 25.77
N ILE A 9 -5.66 10.94 26.12
CA ILE A 9 -7.11 11.01 26.38
C ILE A 9 -7.39 12.01 27.51
N LYS A 10 -6.62 11.98 28.60
CA LYS A 10 -6.73 12.91 29.73
C LYS A 10 -6.42 14.35 29.34
N ASN A 11 -5.52 14.57 28.39
CA ASN A 11 -5.10 15.90 27.91
C ASN A 11 -6.02 16.46 26.81
N GLY A 12 -7.05 15.72 26.41
CA GLY A 12 -7.92 16.05 25.28
C GLY A 12 -7.52 15.33 23.99
N TRP A 13 -8.49 14.77 23.32
CA TRP A 13 -8.28 13.91 22.16
C TRP A 13 -8.86 14.46 20.86
N MET A 14 -9.57 15.58 20.94
CA MET A 14 -10.19 16.23 19.79
C MET A 14 -9.98 17.74 19.83
N HIS A 15 -9.25 18.26 18.86
CA HIS A 15 -9.02 19.68 18.67
C HIS A 15 -9.18 20.02 17.18
N GLY A 16 -9.88 21.08 16.88
CA GLY A 16 -10.05 21.58 15.50
C GLY A 16 -8.84 22.35 14.96
N THR A 17 -7.69 22.25 15.59
CA THR A 17 -6.47 23.00 15.27
C THR A 17 -5.24 22.11 15.21
N VAL A 18 -4.12 22.67 14.74
CA VAL A 18 -2.81 22.01 14.78
C VAL A 18 -2.43 21.74 16.24
N ASN A 19 -1.87 20.58 16.50
CA ASN A 19 -1.41 20.16 17.82
C ASN A 19 0.05 19.68 17.77
N THR A 20 0.71 19.71 18.92
CA THR A 20 2.14 19.35 19.06
C THR A 20 2.45 17.96 18.53
N ASN A 21 1.56 16.98 18.76
CA ASN A 21 1.79 15.61 18.29
C ASN A 21 1.81 15.53 16.75
N ALA A 22 0.99 16.33 16.06
CA ALA A 22 0.99 16.40 14.60
C ALA A 22 2.32 16.96 14.07
N ILE A 23 2.86 17.98 14.72
CA ILE A 23 4.18 18.57 14.38
C ILE A 23 5.28 17.51 14.57
N LEU A 24 5.33 16.89 15.74
CA LEU A 24 6.34 15.86 16.06
C LEU A 24 6.28 14.65 15.12
N LEU A 25 5.07 14.18 14.76
CA LEU A 25 4.91 13.13 13.78
C LEU A 25 5.38 13.56 12.38
N SER A 26 5.05 14.79 11.97
CA SER A 26 5.48 15.36 10.68
C SER A 26 7.01 15.40 10.57
N GLU A 27 7.70 15.86 11.62
CA GLU A 27 9.17 15.85 11.64
C GLU A 27 9.77 14.45 11.51
N LYS A 28 9.14 13.43 12.14
CA LYS A 28 9.61 12.05 11.98
C LYS A 28 9.40 11.52 10.57
N ILE A 29 8.26 11.83 9.96
CA ILE A 29 7.96 11.41 8.58
C ILE A 29 8.91 12.12 7.60
N SER A 30 9.07 13.44 7.67
CA SER A 30 9.95 14.20 6.78
C SER A 30 11.41 13.74 6.86
N LYS A 31 11.89 13.38 8.06
CA LYS A 31 13.25 12.83 8.24
C LYS A 31 13.43 11.41 7.67
N ALA A 32 12.35 10.64 7.49
CA ALA A 32 12.39 9.25 7.04
C ALA A 32 12.00 9.07 5.56
N VAL A 33 11.22 10.01 5.02
CA VAL A 33 10.61 9.97 3.69
C VAL A 33 11.07 11.20 2.92
N SER A 34 12.02 11.03 2.00
CA SER A 34 12.74 12.15 1.37
C SER A 34 11.84 13.12 0.59
N VAL A 35 10.76 12.64 -0.02
CA VAL A 35 9.81 13.48 -0.75
C VAL A 35 8.84 14.24 0.16
N ALA A 36 8.77 13.90 1.44
CA ALA A 36 7.84 14.51 2.39
C ALA A 36 8.30 15.93 2.83
N GLU A 37 8.41 16.84 1.87
CA GLU A 37 8.69 18.26 2.11
C GLU A 37 7.51 18.95 2.77
N LYS A 38 6.28 18.57 2.34
CA LYS A 38 5.03 18.98 2.99
C LYS A 38 4.14 17.78 3.23
N ILE A 39 3.39 17.86 4.33
CA ILE A 39 2.57 16.74 4.82
C ILE A 39 1.17 17.26 5.14
N ARG A 40 0.16 16.44 4.80
CA ARG A 40 -1.20 16.62 5.26
C ARG A 40 -1.76 15.32 5.79
N TYR A 41 -2.46 15.40 6.92
CA TYR A 41 -3.11 14.26 7.56
C TYR A 41 -4.58 14.18 7.19
N VAL A 42 -5.06 12.96 7.08
CA VAL A 42 -6.45 12.57 6.91
C VAL A 42 -6.74 11.36 7.80
N THR A 43 -7.97 10.87 7.81
CA THR A 43 -8.37 9.79 8.73
C THR A 43 -8.11 8.41 8.16
N THR A 44 -8.12 8.25 6.83
CA THR A 44 -7.99 6.95 6.16
C THR A 44 -7.04 7.00 4.96
N GLY A 45 -6.55 5.81 4.56
CA GLY A 45 -5.79 5.68 3.31
C GLY A 45 -6.62 6.05 2.07
N THR A 46 -7.93 5.78 2.10
CA THR A 46 -8.86 6.17 1.02
C THR A 46 -8.87 7.68 0.79
N GLU A 47 -8.92 8.47 1.87
CA GLU A 47 -8.85 9.93 1.76
C GLU A 47 -7.49 10.39 1.26
N ALA A 48 -6.40 9.72 1.70
CA ALA A 48 -5.04 10.06 1.25
C ALA A 48 -4.89 9.89 -0.26
N THR A 49 -5.31 8.76 -0.81
CA THR A 49 -5.24 8.48 -2.26
C THR A 49 -6.22 9.35 -3.06
N MET A 50 -7.43 9.58 -2.54
CA MET A 50 -8.38 10.52 -3.14
C MET A 50 -7.77 11.92 -3.31
N TYR A 51 -7.11 12.41 -2.28
CA TYR A 51 -6.49 13.73 -2.35
C TYR A 51 -5.23 13.77 -3.21
N ALA A 52 -4.48 12.67 -3.29
CA ALA A 52 -3.37 12.55 -4.24
C ALA A 52 -3.86 12.67 -5.69
N VAL A 53 -4.98 12.01 -6.04
CA VAL A 53 -5.65 12.14 -7.35
C VAL A 53 -6.13 13.56 -7.61
N ARG A 54 -6.75 14.23 -6.63
CA ARG A 54 -7.18 15.62 -6.75
C ARG A 54 -6.01 16.57 -6.99
N LEU A 55 -4.91 16.39 -6.26
CA LEU A 55 -3.69 17.17 -6.46
C LEU A 55 -3.13 16.96 -7.86
N ALA A 56 -3.04 15.70 -8.33
CA ALA A 56 -2.54 15.42 -9.66
C ALA A 56 -3.35 16.13 -10.75
N ARG A 57 -4.67 16.06 -10.66
CA ARG A 57 -5.56 16.76 -11.61
C ARG A 57 -5.44 18.28 -11.54
N ALA A 58 -5.37 18.85 -10.33
CA ALA A 58 -5.28 20.28 -10.13
C ALA A 58 -3.95 20.88 -10.60
N VAL A 59 -2.84 20.21 -10.27
CA VAL A 59 -1.48 20.65 -10.61
C VAL A 59 -1.25 20.58 -12.13
N THR A 60 -1.72 19.51 -12.78
CA THR A 60 -1.48 19.29 -14.20
C THR A 60 -2.54 19.88 -15.12
N GLY A 61 -3.73 20.20 -14.61
CA GLY A 61 -4.90 20.57 -15.39
C GLY A 61 -5.49 19.44 -16.24
N LYS A 62 -4.99 18.21 -16.09
CA LYS A 62 -5.37 17.02 -16.85
C LYS A 62 -6.35 16.16 -16.07
N LYS A 63 -7.05 15.21 -16.73
CA LYS A 63 -8.16 14.47 -16.11
C LYS A 63 -7.87 13.00 -15.86
N ILE A 64 -7.08 12.34 -16.71
CA ILE A 64 -6.88 10.89 -16.67
C ILE A 64 -5.92 10.52 -15.56
N ILE A 65 -6.31 9.52 -14.77
CA ILE A 65 -5.44 8.84 -13.81
C ILE A 65 -5.22 7.41 -14.32
N ALA A 66 -3.98 6.98 -14.34
CA ALA A 66 -3.65 5.58 -14.53
C ALA A 66 -3.38 4.91 -13.19
N LYS A 67 -3.80 3.66 -13.05
CA LYS A 67 -3.57 2.80 -11.88
C LYS A 67 -3.20 1.40 -12.35
N ILE A 68 -2.80 0.54 -11.43
CA ILE A 68 -2.42 -0.84 -11.73
C ILE A 68 -3.62 -1.78 -11.58
N ASP A 69 -3.76 -2.76 -12.49
CA ASP A 69 -4.70 -3.88 -12.31
C ASP A 69 -4.39 -4.62 -11.01
N GLY A 70 -5.41 -4.89 -10.21
CA GLY A 70 -5.27 -5.44 -8.87
C GLY A 70 -4.81 -4.46 -7.79
N GLY A 71 -4.47 -3.21 -8.15
CA GLY A 71 -4.05 -2.18 -7.20
C GLY A 71 -5.18 -1.72 -6.30
N TRP A 72 -4.96 -1.75 -4.98
CA TRP A 72 -5.94 -1.33 -4.00
C TRP A 72 -5.58 0.01 -3.37
N HIS A 73 -6.36 1.03 -3.71
CA HIS A 73 -6.13 2.41 -3.26
C HIS A 73 -7.32 3.01 -2.50
N GLY A 74 -8.15 2.18 -1.90
CA GLY A 74 -9.36 2.60 -1.15
C GLY A 74 -10.62 2.64 -2.01
N TYR A 75 -11.69 3.21 -1.44
CA TYR A 75 -13.06 3.10 -1.94
C TYR A 75 -13.54 4.29 -2.79
N THR A 76 -12.64 5.10 -3.32
CA THR A 76 -13.06 6.19 -4.20
C THR A 76 -13.39 5.66 -5.60
N THR A 77 -14.44 6.22 -6.22
CA THR A 77 -14.86 5.85 -7.58
C THR A 77 -13.74 5.96 -8.61
N ASP A 78 -12.82 6.91 -8.41
CA ASP A 78 -11.63 7.09 -9.24
C ASP A 78 -10.65 5.90 -9.20
N LEU A 79 -10.67 5.05 -8.17
CA LEU A 79 -9.63 4.05 -7.95
C LEU A 79 -10.18 2.62 -7.78
N LEU A 80 -11.49 2.40 -7.95
CA LEU A 80 -12.15 1.09 -7.80
C LEU A 80 -12.08 0.20 -9.04
N LYS A 81 -11.53 0.68 -10.14
CA LYS A 81 -11.38 -0.12 -11.36
C LYS A 81 -10.42 -1.29 -11.14
N THR A 82 -10.80 -2.50 -11.54
CA THR A 82 -9.96 -3.72 -11.54
C THR A 82 -9.32 -4.06 -10.19
N VAL A 83 -10.03 -3.87 -9.07
CA VAL A 83 -9.46 -4.05 -7.71
C VAL A 83 -9.66 -5.44 -7.12
N ASN A 84 -10.70 -6.17 -7.55
CA ASN A 84 -11.00 -7.52 -7.07
C ASN A 84 -10.73 -8.58 -8.13
N TRP A 85 -10.49 -9.80 -7.67
CA TRP A 85 -10.37 -10.96 -8.53
C TRP A 85 -11.64 -11.08 -9.43
N PRO A 86 -11.51 -11.33 -10.72
CA PRO A 86 -10.30 -11.66 -11.52
C PRO A 86 -9.53 -10.44 -12.08
N PHE A 87 -9.69 -9.23 -11.54
CA PHE A 87 -8.95 -7.99 -11.84
C PHE A 87 -9.04 -7.45 -13.28
N ASN A 88 -10.05 -7.88 -14.03
CA ASN A 88 -10.23 -7.54 -15.46
C ASN A 88 -11.48 -6.71 -15.75
N GLN A 89 -12.26 -6.37 -14.72
CA GLN A 89 -13.50 -5.61 -14.85
C GLN A 89 -13.68 -4.60 -13.72
N SER A 90 -14.56 -3.64 -13.95
CA SER A 90 -14.95 -2.68 -12.93
C SER A 90 -15.89 -3.33 -11.92
N GLU A 91 -15.87 -2.84 -10.67
CA GLU A 91 -16.65 -3.40 -9.56
C GLU A 91 -18.15 -3.40 -9.83
N SER A 92 -18.75 -2.30 -9.99
CA SER A 92 -20.20 -2.21 -10.22
C SER A 92 -20.49 -1.27 -11.36
N LYS A 93 -21.49 -1.62 -12.16
CA LYS A 93 -21.93 -0.77 -13.26
C LYS A 93 -22.30 0.63 -12.74
N GLY A 94 -21.66 1.65 -13.30
CA GLY A 94 -21.85 3.04 -12.94
C GLY A 94 -21.11 3.51 -11.67
N LEU A 95 -20.38 2.62 -10.99
CA LEU A 95 -19.63 2.98 -9.79
C LEU A 95 -18.25 3.59 -10.12
N THR A 96 -17.61 3.13 -11.18
CA THR A 96 -16.27 3.59 -11.56
C THR A 96 -16.30 4.58 -12.71
N ASP A 97 -15.37 5.52 -12.74
CA ASP A 97 -15.17 6.46 -13.85
C ASP A 97 -14.39 5.79 -14.98
N GLU A 98 -15.08 5.08 -15.86
CA GLU A 98 -14.47 4.36 -16.99
C GLU A 98 -13.75 5.29 -17.97
N LYS A 99 -14.16 6.54 -18.06
CA LYS A 99 -13.64 7.52 -19.04
C LYS A 99 -12.29 8.08 -18.63
N HIS A 100 -12.10 8.32 -17.33
CA HIS A 100 -10.92 9.04 -16.84
C HIS A 100 -9.97 8.15 -16.00
N ILE A 101 -10.30 6.86 -15.86
CA ILE A 101 -9.44 5.90 -15.16
C ILE A 101 -8.96 4.82 -16.12
N VAL A 102 -7.65 4.68 -16.21
CA VAL A 102 -6.99 3.72 -17.09
C VAL A 102 -6.19 2.73 -16.26
N SER A 103 -6.40 1.43 -16.51
CA SER A 103 -5.65 0.37 -15.86
C SER A 103 -4.41 -0.01 -16.65
N LEU A 104 -3.34 -0.33 -15.94
CA LEU A 104 -2.05 -0.73 -16.48
C LEU A 104 -1.67 -2.13 -15.98
N PRO A 105 -1.10 -2.99 -16.83
CA PRO A 105 -0.56 -4.27 -16.41
C PRO A 105 0.71 -4.07 -15.57
N TYR A 106 0.71 -4.65 -14.36
CA TYR A 106 1.86 -4.57 -13.45
C TYR A 106 3.05 -5.35 -13.99
N ASN A 107 4.26 -4.85 -13.75
CA ASN A 107 5.53 -5.44 -14.19
C ASN A 107 5.68 -5.69 -15.71
N ASN A 108 4.74 -5.19 -16.52
CA ASN A 108 4.85 -5.22 -17.97
C ASN A 108 5.05 -3.79 -18.50
N LEU A 109 6.31 -3.35 -18.54
CA LEU A 109 6.65 -1.97 -18.90
C LEU A 109 6.24 -1.64 -20.33
N GLU A 110 6.47 -2.55 -21.28
CA GLU A 110 6.19 -2.31 -22.70
C GLU A 110 4.69 -2.05 -22.96
N LYS A 111 3.83 -2.96 -22.44
CA LYS A 111 2.38 -2.80 -22.55
C LYS A 111 1.89 -1.54 -21.83
N SER A 112 2.40 -1.28 -20.62
CA SER A 112 2.07 -0.07 -19.87
C SER A 112 2.45 1.19 -20.63
N LEU A 113 3.65 1.26 -21.21
CA LEU A 113 4.10 2.40 -22.00
C LEU A 113 3.27 2.58 -23.28
N THR A 114 2.82 1.51 -23.92
CA THR A 114 1.94 1.57 -25.08
C THR A 114 0.60 2.22 -24.74
N ILE A 115 -0.03 1.80 -23.64
CA ILE A 115 -1.27 2.40 -23.14
C ILE A 115 -1.04 3.87 -22.76
N LEU A 116 0.01 4.15 -22.00
CA LEU A 116 0.32 5.50 -21.51
C LEU A 116 0.60 6.48 -22.66
N LYS A 117 1.24 6.04 -23.74
CA LYS A 117 1.48 6.88 -24.94
C LYS A 117 0.17 7.34 -25.60
N SER A 118 -0.88 6.53 -25.60
CA SER A 118 -2.18 6.89 -26.20
C SER A 118 -2.93 7.96 -25.40
N ILE A 119 -2.68 8.06 -24.08
CA ILE A 119 -3.38 8.99 -23.16
C ILE A 119 -2.51 10.13 -22.64
N LYS A 120 -1.25 10.23 -23.06
CA LYS A 120 -0.23 11.13 -22.47
C LYS A 120 -0.63 12.60 -22.39
N LYS A 121 -1.47 13.08 -23.33
CA LYS A 121 -1.92 14.47 -23.37
C LYS A 121 -2.81 14.82 -22.17
N ASP A 122 -3.65 13.88 -21.75
CA ASP A 122 -4.63 14.09 -20.69
C ASP A 122 -4.28 13.37 -19.38
N LEU A 123 -3.11 12.70 -19.31
CA LEU A 123 -2.66 11.95 -18.13
C LEU A 123 -2.21 12.90 -17.02
N ALA A 124 -2.99 12.98 -15.95
CA ALA A 124 -2.67 13.77 -14.76
C ALA A 124 -1.63 13.10 -13.87
N GLY A 125 -1.74 11.78 -13.67
CA GLY A 125 -0.81 11.04 -12.84
C GLY A 125 -1.03 9.54 -12.90
N ILE A 126 -0.08 8.82 -12.32
CA ILE A 126 -0.09 7.35 -12.20
C ILE A 126 0.02 6.99 -10.73
N VAL A 127 -0.92 6.16 -10.22
CA VAL A 127 -0.93 5.67 -8.84
C VAL A 127 -0.47 4.21 -8.84
N ILE A 128 0.58 3.92 -8.08
CA ILE A 128 1.22 2.59 -8.04
C ILE A 128 1.61 2.21 -6.60
N GLU A 129 1.37 0.95 -6.23
CA GLU A 129 1.96 0.33 -5.04
C GLU A 129 3.34 -0.27 -5.38
N PRO A 130 4.40 -0.06 -4.57
CA PRO A 130 5.71 -0.74 -4.79
C PRO A 130 5.67 -2.25 -4.56
N VAL A 131 4.69 -2.73 -3.79
CA VAL A 131 4.28 -4.14 -3.70
C VAL A 131 2.78 -4.14 -3.85
N LEU A 132 2.28 -4.79 -4.90
CA LEU A 132 0.86 -4.91 -5.20
C LEU A 132 0.17 -5.73 -4.11
N GLY A 133 -0.43 -5.06 -3.13
CA GLY A 133 -0.95 -5.73 -1.94
C GLY A 133 -2.16 -6.59 -2.22
N GLY A 134 -3.27 -5.98 -2.62
CA GLY A 134 -4.55 -6.64 -2.89
C GLY A 134 -4.51 -7.59 -4.08
N GLY A 135 -3.72 -7.28 -5.08
CA GLY A 135 -3.60 -8.05 -6.32
C GLY A 135 -2.58 -9.18 -6.27
N GLY A 136 -2.17 -9.66 -5.08
CA GLY A 136 -1.37 -10.87 -4.99
C GLY A 136 -0.03 -10.77 -4.26
N ALA A 137 0.21 -9.75 -3.47
CA ALA A 137 1.47 -9.51 -2.76
C ALA A 137 2.71 -9.48 -3.69
N ILE A 138 2.57 -8.92 -4.89
CA ILE A 138 3.58 -8.97 -5.95
C ILE A 138 4.51 -7.76 -5.85
N PRO A 139 5.83 -7.93 -5.69
CA PRO A 139 6.78 -6.81 -5.74
C PRO A 139 6.92 -6.23 -7.16
N ALA A 140 6.96 -4.91 -7.27
CA ALA A 140 7.35 -4.27 -8.52
C ALA A 140 8.82 -4.55 -8.84
N THR A 141 9.12 -4.75 -10.11
CA THR A 141 10.51 -4.71 -10.57
C THR A 141 11.01 -3.27 -10.57
N LYS A 142 12.28 -3.08 -10.25
CA LYS A 142 12.89 -1.75 -10.27
C LYS A 142 12.82 -1.12 -11.67
N ASN A 143 13.02 -1.90 -12.72
CA ASN A 143 12.95 -1.45 -14.10
C ASN A 143 11.55 -0.93 -14.46
N TYR A 144 10.51 -1.63 -14.00
CA TYR A 144 9.12 -1.21 -14.22
C TYR A 144 8.85 0.16 -13.60
N LEU A 145 9.11 0.30 -12.29
CA LEU A 145 8.85 1.57 -11.60
C LEU A 145 9.71 2.72 -12.15
N LYS A 146 10.96 2.43 -12.53
CA LYS A 146 11.84 3.44 -13.12
C LYS A 146 11.35 3.90 -14.50
N GLY A 147 10.90 2.99 -15.35
CA GLY A 147 10.33 3.33 -16.64
C GLY A 147 9.02 4.15 -16.52
N ILE A 148 8.18 3.85 -15.52
CA ILE A 148 6.98 4.65 -15.24
C ILE A 148 7.36 6.05 -14.73
N GLU A 149 8.32 6.16 -13.81
CA GLU A 149 8.84 7.45 -13.33
C GLU A 149 9.37 8.31 -14.47
N GLU A 150 10.19 7.74 -15.34
CA GLU A 150 10.73 8.46 -16.50
C GLU A 150 9.64 8.93 -17.46
N PHE A 151 8.62 8.08 -17.67
CA PHE A 151 7.48 8.44 -18.51
C PHE A 151 6.68 9.62 -17.92
N THR A 152 6.38 9.59 -16.61
CA THR A 152 5.64 10.68 -15.95
C THR A 152 6.40 12.00 -16.02
N LYS A 153 7.69 12.00 -15.70
CA LYS A 153 8.55 13.19 -15.78
C LYS A 153 8.57 13.78 -17.20
N LYS A 154 8.74 12.94 -18.24
CA LYS A 154 8.78 13.38 -19.65
C LYS A 154 7.45 13.98 -20.14
N ASN A 155 6.33 13.60 -19.55
CA ASN A 155 4.99 13.99 -20.03
C ASN A 155 4.26 14.96 -19.09
N ASN A 156 4.94 15.55 -18.11
CA ASN A 156 4.35 16.46 -17.12
C ASN A 156 3.11 15.85 -16.47
N SER A 157 3.27 14.63 -15.95
CA SER A 157 2.29 13.87 -15.18
C SER A 157 2.89 13.53 -13.84
N LEU A 158 2.09 13.31 -12.79
CA LEU A 158 2.62 13.02 -11.47
C LEU A 158 2.85 11.52 -11.26
N PHE A 159 4.00 11.18 -10.67
CA PHE A 159 4.33 9.85 -10.18
C PHE A 159 3.93 9.74 -8.71
N ILE A 160 2.86 8.98 -8.45
CA ILE A 160 2.26 8.82 -7.11
C ILE A 160 2.52 7.41 -6.62
N LEU A 161 3.26 7.28 -5.52
CA LEU A 161 3.48 5.99 -4.88
C LEU A 161 2.55 5.82 -3.68
N ASP A 162 1.74 4.78 -3.74
CA ASP A 162 0.93 4.35 -2.61
C ASP A 162 1.74 3.39 -1.73
N GLU A 163 2.28 3.94 -0.66
CA GLU A 163 3.05 3.21 0.36
C GLU A 163 2.24 2.99 1.66
N ILE A 164 0.92 2.97 1.57
CA ILE A 164 0.05 2.70 2.73
C ILE A 164 0.36 1.33 3.35
N VAL A 165 0.68 0.32 2.53
CA VAL A 165 1.09 -1.01 2.99
C VAL A 165 2.59 -1.10 3.25
N THR A 166 3.39 -0.52 2.38
CA THR A 166 4.85 -0.71 2.33
C THR A 166 5.64 0.28 3.17
N GLY A 167 5.07 1.46 3.44
CA GLY A 167 5.68 2.49 4.27
C GLY A 167 5.99 1.98 5.68
N PHE A 168 7.24 2.12 6.10
CA PHE A 168 7.77 1.63 7.39
C PHE A 168 7.65 0.11 7.61
N ARG A 169 7.35 -0.67 6.56
CA ARG A 169 7.18 -2.12 6.62
C ARG A 169 8.50 -2.88 6.50
N PHE A 170 9.36 -2.49 5.58
CA PHE A 170 10.59 -3.21 5.25
C PHE A 170 11.86 -2.52 5.77
N ARG A 171 11.72 -1.26 6.08
CA ARG A 171 12.76 -0.37 6.61
C ARG A 171 12.12 0.81 7.33
N TYR A 172 12.91 1.60 8.06
CA TYR A 172 12.46 2.89 8.58
C TYR A 172 12.39 3.89 7.42
N GLY A 173 11.16 4.22 6.99
CA GLY A 173 10.85 5.02 5.81
C GLY A 173 10.18 4.21 4.70
N CYS A 174 10.20 4.71 3.49
CA CYS A 174 9.50 4.14 2.34
C CYS A 174 10.35 3.14 1.55
N LEU A 175 9.67 2.23 0.85
CA LEU A 175 10.35 1.21 0.03
C LEU A 175 11.00 1.84 -1.21
N TYR A 176 10.40 2.89 -1.79
CA TYR A 176 10.91 3.54 -2.99
C TYR A 176 12.34 4.07 -2.84
N ASN A 177 12.76 4.45 -1.63
CA ASN A 177 14.13 4.91 -1.38
C ASN A 177 15.18 3.83 -1.72
N THR A 178 14.85 2.53 -1.52
CA THR A 178 15.75 1.42 -1.87
C THR A 178 15.92 1.24 -3.37
N MET A 179 14.95 1.70 -4.14
CA MET A 179 14.93 1.63 -5.60
C MET A 179 15.49 2.90 -6.26
N LYS A 180 15.83 3.92 -5.45
CA LYS A 180 16.30 5.24 -5.91
C LYS A 180 15.31 5.92 -6.85
N LEU A 181 14.03 5.85 -6.51
CA LEU A 181 12.95 6.56 -7.19
C LEU A 181 12.76 7.94 -6.58
N ASP A 182 12.18 8.85 -7.36
CA ASP A 182 11.86 10.22 -6.96
C ASP A 182 10.38 10.51 -7.29
N PRO A 183 9.45 9.98 -6.47
CA PRO A 183 8.02 10.23 -6.66
C PRO A 183 7.68 11.70 -6.38
N ASP A 184 6.56 12.15 -6.92
CA ASP A 184 6.01 13.49 -6.68
C ASP A 184 5.15 13.53 -5.43
N ILE A 185 4.38 12.46 -5.19
CA ILE A 185 3.51 12.28 -4.02
C ILE A 185 3.68 10.85 -3.49
N VAL A 186 3.66 10.73 -2.17
CA VAL A 186 3.58 9.44 -1.47
C VAL A 186 2.38 9.45 -0.51
N THR A 187 1.60 8.37 -0.51
CA THR A 187 0.56 8.16 0.49
C THR A 187 1.01 7.13 1.52
N LEU A 188 0.70 7.40 2.81
CA LEU A 188 1.05 6.56 3.94
C LEU A 188 -0.19 6.29 4.83
N GLY A 189 -0.12 5.24 5.63
CA GLY A 189 -1.18 4.87 6.56
C GLY A 189 -0.76 3.70 7.43
N LYS A 190 -1.71 2.90 7.90
CA LYS A 190 -1.48 1.65 8.66
C LYS A 190 -0.41 1.78 9.75
N ILE A 191 0.83 1.34 9.49
CA ILE A 191 1.95 1.37 10.45
C ILE A 191 2.18 2.77 11.03
N VAL A 192 2.05 3.81 10.18
CA VAL A 192 2.25 5.20 10.63
C VAL A 192 1.28 5.59 11.75
N GLY A 193 0.08 5.00 11.78
CA GLY A 193 -0.92 5.30 12.81
C GLY A 193 -0.72 4.60 14.16
N GLY A 194 0.17 3.61 14.24
CA GLY A 194 0.40 2.89 15.50
C GLY A 194 -0.83 2.19 16.07
N GLY A 195 -1.78 1.79 15.20
CA GLY A 195 -3.05 1.15 15.55
C GLY A 195 -4.26 2.10 15.53
N PHE A 196 -4.06 3.40 15.30
CA PHE A 196 -5.13 4.39 15.21
C PHE A 196 -5.40 4.79 13.74
N PRO A 197 -6.63 5.31 13.45
CA PRO A 197 -7.00 5.77 12.11
C PRO A 197 -6.11 6.91 11.63
N ILE A 198 -5.48 6.74 10.47
CA ILE A 198 -4.63 7.74 9.83
C ILE A 198 -4.50 7.47 8.34
N GLY A 199 -4.48 8.54 7.56
CA GLY A 199 -3.90 8.60 6.24
C GLY A 199 -2.98 9.82 6.16
N VAL A 200 -1.97 9.73 5.34
CA VAL A 200 -0.99 10.81 5.13
C VAL A 200 -0.79 11.01 3.64
N ILE A 201 -0.85 12.26 3.21
CA ILE A 201 -0.38 12.66 1.89
C ILE A 201 0.86 13.50 2.12
N CYS A 202 1.95 13.13 1.50
CA CYS A 202 3.17 13.91 1.52
C CYS A 202 3.79 13.97 0.12
N GLY A 203 4.49 15.04 -0.18
CA GLY A 203 5.03 15.26 -1.51
C GLY A 203 5.91 16.51 -1.57
N LYS A 204 6.38 16.77 -2.79
CA LYS A 204 7.18 17.94 -3.12
C LYS A 204 6.42 19.22 -2.77
N SER A 205 7.13 20.19 -2.25
CA SER A 205 6.55 21.45 -1.77
C SER A 205 5.72 22.16 -2.84
N GLU A 206 6.24 22.23 -4.05
CA GLU A 206 5.56 22.87 -5.20
C GLU A 206 4.20 22.25 -5.51
N ILE A 207 4.05 20.93 -5.37
CA ILE A 207 2.79 20.21 -5.59
C ILE A 207 1.85 20.39 -4.41
N MET A 208 2.35 20.18 -3.20
CA MET A 208 1.55 20.25 -1.98
C MET A 208 1.06 21.67 -1.68
N GLU A 209 1.76 22.69 -2.18
CA GLU A 209 1.38 24.10 -2.03
C GLU A 209 0.03 24.42 -2.69
N HIS A 210 -0.36 23.70 -3.75
CA HIS A 210 -1.70 23.82 -4.34
C HIS A 210 -2.86 23.58 -3.35
N ALA A 211 -2.58 22.94 -2.22
CA ALA A 211 -3.54 22.77 -1.12
C ALA A 211 -3.53 23.93 -0.11
N ASN A 212 -2.64 24.89 -0.27
CA ASN A 212 -2.51 26.04 0.64
C ASN A 212 -3.51 27.13 0.25
N THR A 213 -4.45 27.42 1.16
CA THR A 213 -5.49 28.41 0.93
C THR A 213 -5.00 29.86 1.05
N SER A 214 -3.80 30.06 1.61
CA SER A 214 -3.20 31.41 1.78
C SER A 214 -2.50 31.87 0.50
N THR A 215 -1.94 30.95 -0.27
CA THR A 215 -1.13 31.26 -1.46
C THR A 215 -1.85 31.04 -2.77
N HIS A 216 -2.91 30.22 -2.79
CA HIS A 216 -3.70 29.92 -3.98
C HIS A 216 -5.11 30.50 -3.88
N SER A 217 -5.56 31.15 -4.97
CA SER A 217 -6.93 31.66 -5.10
C SER A 217 -7.95 30.52 -5.13
N LYS A 218 -9.24 30.85 -4.93
CA LYS A 218 -10.34 29.86 -5.08
C LYS A 218 -10.33 29.11 -6.40
N LYS A 219 -9.78 29.69 -7.48
CA LYS A 219 -9.72 29.09 -8.81
C LYS A 219 -8.53 28.12 -9.00
N THR A 220 -7.44 28.32 -8.27
CA THR A 220 -6.18 27.57 -8.49
C THR A 220 -5.84 26.61 -7.38
N ARG A 221 -6.47 26.71 -6.20
CA ARG A 221 -6.23 25.80 -5.08
C ARG A 221 -6.91 24.46 -5.26
N THR A 222 -6.24 23.41 -4.85
CA THR A 222 -6.87 22.10 -4.70
C THR A 222 -7.60 22.03 -3.36
N TYR A 223 -8.88 21.70 -3.39
CA TYR A 223 -9.63 21.52 -2.14
C TYR A 223 -9.26 20.17 -1.51
N ILE A 224 -8.28 20.20 -0.61
CA ILE A 224 -7.91 19.09 0.25
C ILE A 224 -8.34 19.50 1.67
N GLY A 225 -9.58 19.18 2.01
CA GLY A 225 -10.09 19.33 3.38
C GLY A 225 -9.66 18.12 4.21
N GLY A 226 -9.35 18.32 5.49
CA GLY A 226 -9.37 17.24 6.44
C GLY A 226 -10.79 17.09 6.98
N GLY A 227 -11.26 15.87 7.23
CA GLY A 227 -12.46 15.65 8.04
C GLY A 227 -12.22 16.11 9.48
N THR A 228 -13.28 16.23 10.26
CA THR A 228 -13.23 16.66 11.68
C THR A 228 -12.17 15.91 12.49
N PHE A 229 -11.94 14.62 12.20
CA PHE A 229 -10.99 13.77 12.92
C PHE A 229 -9.59 13.74 12.32
N SER A 230 -9.33 14.44 11.23
CA SER A 230 -8.00 14.52 10.64
C SER A 230 -7.00 15.18 11.59
N ALA A 231 -5.79 14.62 11.68
CA ALA A 231 -4.74 15.08 12.58
C ALA A 231 -5.16 15.11 14.07
N ASN A 232 -6.14 14.29 14.51
CA ASN A 232 -6.53 14.27 15.91
C ASN A 232 -5.34 13.88 16.81
N PRO A 233 -5.25 14.46 18.01
CA PRO A 233 -4.10 14.26 18.90
C PRO A 233 -3.82 12.81 19.26
N LEU A 234 -4.82 11.92 19.33
CA LEU A 234 -4.63 10.50 19.64
C LEU A 234 -3.90 9.78 18.51
N SER A 235 -4.38 9.88 17.26
CA SER A 235 -3.72 9.28 16.10
C SER A 235 -2.31 9.82 15.91
N MET A 236 -2.13 11.14 16.10
CA MET A 236 -0.82 11.78 15.95
C MET A 236 0.17 11.30 17.02
N MET A 237 -0.26 11.22 18.28
CA MET A 237 0.57 10.75 19.39
C MET A 237 0.90 9.25 19.24
N ALA A 238 -0.09 8.42 18.86
CA ALA A 238 0.13 6.99 18.63
C ALA A 238 1.12 6.76 17.49
N GLY A 239 0.94 7.46 16.38
CA GLY A 239 1.86 7.43 15.23
C GLY A 239 3.27 7.87 15.60
N TYR A 240 3.41 9.02 16.26
CA TYR A 240 4.71 9.49 16.75
C TYR A 240 5.40 8.45 17.63
N THR A 241 4.66 7.88 18.60
CA THR A 241 5.21 6.90 19.54
C THR A 241 5.61 5.61 18.83
N ASN A 242 4.79 5.16 17.87
CA ASN A 242 5.08 3.97 17.07
C ASN A 242 6.35 4.15 16.23
N LEU A 243 6.44 5.26 15.47
CA LEU A 243 7.62 5.53 14.65
C LEU A 243 8.89 5.73 15.50
N ASP A 244 8.76 6.32 16.70
CA ASP A 244 9.86 6.43 17.66
C ASP A 244 10.33 5.05 18.13
N THR A 245 9.39 4.16 18.46
CA THR A 245 9.67 2.78 18.88
C THR A 245 10.36 1.99 17.76
N ILE A 246 9.83 2.06 16.55
CA ILE A 246 10.41 1.38 15.38
C ILE A 246 11.83 1.90 15.11
N LYS A 247 12.03 3.22 15.17
CA LYS A 247 13.36 3.84 14.98
C LYS A 247 14.37 3.35 16.02
N LYS A 248 13.96 3.25 17.29
CA LYS A 248 14.81 2.75 18.39
C LYS A 248 15.19 1.28 18.22
N LYS A 249 14.26 0.44 17.75
CA LYS A 249 14.53 -0.98 17.43
C LYS A 249 15.46 -1.13 16.22
N GLY A 250 15.45 -0.17 15.32
CA GLY A 250 16.38 -0.07 14.19
C GLY A 250 16.33 -1.26 13.24
N ASN A 251 17.46 -1.57 12.63
CA ASN A 251 17.58 -2.62 11.61
C ASN A 251 17.32 -4.04 12.15
N SER A 252 17.50 -4.28 13.45
CA SER A 252 17.24 -5.59 14.05
C SER A 252 15.78 -6.02 13.92
N LEU A 253 14.85 -5.06 14.10
CA LEU A 253 13.42 -5.29 13.87
C LEU A 253 13.15 -5.76 12.43
N TYR A 254 13.68 -5.04 11.45
CA TYR A 254 13.45 -5.35 10.04
C TYR A 254 14.10 -6.65 9.61
N LYS A 255 15.31 -6.95 10.10
CA LYS A 255 15.95 -8.24 9.88
C LYS A 255 15.09 -9.37 10.41
N LYS A 256 14.60 -9.25 11.66
CA LYS A 256 13.72 -10.26 12.29
C LYS A 256 12.46 -10.51 11.45
N ILE A 257 11.65 -9.48 11.23
CA ILE A 257 10.34 -9.66 10.57
C ILE A 257 10.45 -10.09 9.10
N ASN A 258 11.46 -9.60 8.38
CA ASN A 258 11.67 -9.99 6.99
C ASN A 258 12.19 -11.44 6.90
N SER A 259 13.12 -11.85 7.78
CA SER A 259 13.57 -13.25 7.84
C SER A 259 12.41 -14.21 8.14
N LEU A 260 11.53 -13.88 9.11
CA LEU A 260 10.35 -14.71 9.41
C LEU A 260 9.46 -14.89 8.16
N GLY A 261 9.22 -13.82 7.40
CA GLY A 261 8.43 -13.90 6.18
C GLY A 261 9.12 -14.66 5.05
N ASP A 262 10.44 -14.48 4.88
CA ASP A 262 11.21 -15.23 3.88
C ASP A 262 11.30 -16.72 4.21
N ASP A 263 11.47 -17.07 5.49
CA ASP A 263 11.45 -18.46 5.97
C ASP A 263 10.08 -19.10 5.77
N ALA A 264 9.00 -18.38 6.10
CA ALA A 264 7.63 -18.87 5.88
C ALA A 264 7.35 -19.14 4.39
N LYS A 265 7.70 -18.19 3.50
CA LYS A 265 7.55 -18.38 2.04
C LYS A 265 8.29 -19.62 1.54
N LYS A 266 9.55 -19.77 1.96
CA LYS A 266 10.38 -20.94 1.59
C LYS A 266 9.79 -22.26 2.08
N ILE A 267 9.31 -22.28 3.33
CA ILE A 267 8.74 -23.49 3.95
C ILE A 267 7.42 -23.87 3.26
N ILE A 268 6.51 -22.91 3.09
CA ILE A 268 5.21 -23.12 2.46
C ILE A 268 5.40 -23.59 1.01
N GLY A 269 6.25 -22.90 0.24
CA GLY A 269 6.56 -23.28 -1.13
C GLY A 269 7.15 -24.69 -1.24
N LYS A 270 8.04 -25.09 -0.30
CA LYS A 270 8.57 -26.45 -0.27
C LYS A 270 7.51 -27.52 0.03
N ILE A 271 6.52 -27.22 0.88
CA ILE A 271 5.47 -28.19 1.27
C ILE A 271 4.46 -28.37 0.13
N PHE A 272 4.07 -27.30 -0.53
CA PHE A 272 3.16 -27.35 -1.68
C PHE A 272 3.86 -27.82 -2.97
N ALA A 273 5.18 -27.65 -3.07
CA ALA A 273 5.96 -27.89 -4.30
C ALA A 273 5.31 -27.18 -5.51
N ASP A 274 4.97 -27.93 -6.55
CA ASP A 274 4.38 -27.38 -7.78
C ASP A 274 2.89 -26.99 -7.63
N ASP A 275 2.24 -27.41 -6.54
CA ASP A 275 0.82 -27.11 -6.30
C ASP A 275 0.54 -25.64 -5.92
N ALA A 276 1.57 -24.88 -5.55
CA ALA A 276 1.39 -23.46 -5.20
C ALA A 276 2.60 -22.59 -5.48
N ILE A 277 2.34 -21.34 -5.85
CA ILE A 277 3.33 -20.27 -6.00
C ILE A 277 3.19 -19.31 -4.82
N ILE A 278 4.29 -18.97 -4.16
CA ILE A 278 4.30 -18.07 -3.03
C ILE A 278 4.94 -16.74 -3.44
N THR A 279 4.13 -15.70 -3.51
CA THR A 279 4.60 -14.33 -3.78
C THR A 279 4.92 -13.59 -2.49
N GLY A 280 5.55 -12.44 -2.60
CA GLY A 280 5.78 -11.54 -1.47
C GLY A 280 7.18 -10.97 -1.40
N LYS A 281 7.35 -10.05 -0.44
CA LYS A 281 8.63 -9.42 -0.12
C LYS A 281 8.80 -9.36 1.40
N GLY A 282 9.93 -9.86 1.89
CA GLY A 282 10.23 -9.84 3.34
C GLY A 282 9.05 -10.34 4.17
N SER A 283 8.53 -9.49 5.06
CA SER A 283 7.43 -9.84 5.97
C SER A 283 6.04 -10.00 5.35
N LEU A 284 5.85 -9.67 4.08
CA LEU A 284 4.59 -9.85 3.35
C LEU A 284 4.65 -11.05 2.42
N PHE A 285 3.57 -11.84 2.35
CA PHE A 285 3.48 -12.96 1.44
C PHE A 285 2.03 -13.33 1.14
N MET A 286 1.83 -14.06 0.06
CA MET A 286 0.55 -14.65 -0.33
C MET A 286 0.78 -15.98 -1.04
N THR A 287 -0.10 -16.95 -0.80
CA THR A 287 -0.09 -18.25 -1.46
C THR A 287 -1.05 -18.21 -2.65
N HIS A 288 -0.67 -18.80 -3.77
CA HIS A 288 -1.51 -18.91 -4.96
C HIS A 288 -1.52 -20.35 -5.44
N PHE A 289 -2.68 -20.84 -5.87
CA PHE A 289 -2.88 -22.19 -6.39
C PHE A 289 -3.18 -22.10 -7.89
N PRO A 290 -2.20 -22.24 -8.79
CA PRO A 290 -2.41 -22.11 -10.22
C PRO A 290 -3.37 -23.20 -10.75
N ASN A 291 -4.28 -22.81 -11.66
CA ASN A 291 -5.14 -23.76 -12.39
C ASN A 291 -4.50 -24.21 -13.71
N ASP A 292 -3.54 -23.44 -14.24
CA ASP A 292 -2.83 -23.69 -15.50
C ASP A 292 -1.33 -23.81 -15.23
N ASP A 293 -0.57 -24.21 -16.24
CA ASP A 293 0.90 -24.25 -16.22
C ASP A 293 1.52 -22.83 -16.14
N ILE A 294 1.39 -22.21 -14.98
CA ILE A 294 1.99 -20.91 -14.66
C ILE A 294 3.22 -21.18 -13.78
N SER A 295 4.39 -20.83 -14.26
CA SER A 295 5.64 -20.99 -13.51
C SER A 295 5.96 -19.80 -12.60
N GLU A 296 5.37 -18.61 -12.85
CA GLU A 296 5.62 -17.39 -12.10
C GLU A 296 4.38 -16.48 -12.08
N ILE A 297 4.20 -15.76 -10.98
CA ILE A 297 3.16 -14.75 -10.82
C ILE A 297 3.84 -13.38 -10.75
N THR A 298 3.63 -12.55 -11.76
CA THR A 298 4.25 -11.24 -11.92
C THR A 298 3.26 -10.07 -11.89
N ASN A 299 1.98 -10.35 -12.08
CA ASN A 299 0.91 -9.35 -12.15
C ASN A 299 -0.46 -9.94 -11.76
N ALA A 300 -1.48 -9.11 -11.64
CA ALA A 300 -2.82 -9.52 -11.25
C ALA A 300 -3.50 -10.46 -12.27
N SER A 301 -3.16 -10.37 -13.56
CA SER A 301 -3.68 -11.29 -14.57
C SER A 301 -3.18 -12.72 -14.37
N ASP A 302 -1.95 -12.90 -13.85
CA ASP A 302 -1.46 -14.22 -13.48
C ASP A 302 -2.23 -14.76 -12.27
N VAL A 303 -2.50 -13.90 -11.26
CA VAL A 303 -3.31 -14.26 -10.08
C VAL A 303 -4.74 -14.64 -10.47
N SER A 304 -5.32 -14.03 -11.51
CA SER A 304 -6.67 -14.35 -11.96
C SER A 304 -6.83 -15.78 -12.50
N LYS A 305 -5.72 -16.44 -12.85
CA LYS A 305 -5.66 -17.84 -13.29
C LYS A 305 -5.46 -18.82 -12.14
N CYS A 306 -5.44 -18.35 -10.90
CA CYS A 306 -5.30 -19.17 -9.71
C CYS A 306 -6.65 -19.48 -9.08
N ASP A 307 -6.74 -20.62 -8.41
CA ASP A 307 -7.91 -21.04 -7.63
C ASP A 307 -8.03 -20.21 -6.35
N SER A 308 -8.90 -19.22 -6.37
CA SER A 308 -9.19 -18.37 -5.21
C SER A 308 -9.94 -19.11 -4.12
N GLU A 309 -10.80 -20.11 -4.46
CA GLU A 309 -11.55 -20.88 -3.48
C GLU A 309 -10.63 -21.78 -2.67
N LYS A 310 -9.65 -22.42 -3.31
CA LYS A 310 -8.62 -23.21 -2.62
C LYS A 310 -7.80 -22.36 -1.66
N LEU A 311 -7.50 -21.10 -2.02
CA LEU A 311 -6.86 -20.15 -1.10
C LEU A 311 -7.76 -19.82 0.11
N TYR A 312 -9.06 -19.61 -0.10
CA TYR A 312 -10.01 -19.41 1.00
C TYR A 312 -10.08 -20.64 1.91
N GLN A 313 -10.17 -21.85 1.34
CA GLN A 313 -10.18 -23.10 2.10
C GLN A 313 -8.91 -23.26 2.94
N TYR A 314 -7.73 -22.96 2.36
CA TYR A 314 -6.46 -22.99 3.07
C TYR A 314 -6.43 -22.03 4.28
N HIS A 315 -6.87 -20.79 4.09
CA HIS A 315 -6.93 -19.81 5.17
C HIS A 315 -7.95 -20.19 6.25
N PHE A 316 -9.15 -20.63 5.87
CA PHE A 316 -10.17 -21.08 6.83
C PHE A 316 -9.73 -22.33 7.60
N ASP A 317 -9.04 -23.27 6.95
CA ASP A 317 -8.50 -24.46 7.62
C ASP A 317 -7.46 -24.09 8.69
N MET A 318 -6.56 -23.14 8.40
CA MET A 318 -5.59 -22.61 9.37
C MET A 318 -6.28 -21.90 10.54
N ILE A 319 -7.31 -21.10 10.28
CA ILE A 319 -8.07 -20.41 11.32
C ILE A 319 -8.76 -21.42 12.24
N ALA A 320 -9.49 -22.37 11.66
CA ALA A 320 -10.34 -23.29 12.39
C ALA A 320 -9.56 -24.32 13.21
N ASN A 321 -8.40 -24.77 12.71
CA ASN A 321 -7.69 -25.90 13.31
C ASN A 321 -6.40 -25.52 14.04
N ASP A 322 -5.80 -24.35 13.72
CA ASP A 322 -4.50 -23.95 14.28
C ASP A 322 -4.54 -22.57 14.94
N GLY A 323 -5.65 -21.85 14.87
CA GLY A 323 -5.75 -20.48 15.36
C GLY A 323 -4.83 -19.49 14.64
N ILE A 324 -4.39 -19.82 13.42
CA ILE A 324 -3.57 -18.93 12.59
C ILE A 324 -4.50 -18.08 11.73
N PHE A 325 -4.57 -16.79 12.05
CA PHE A 325 -5.48 -15.88 11.40
C PHE A 325 -4.88 -15.24 10.14
N PHE A 326 -5.55 -15.44 9.02
CA PHE A 326 -5.44 -14.63 7.81
C PHE A 326 -6.77 -13.95 7.55
N LEU A 327 -6.77 -12.73 7.03
CA LEU A 327 -7.95 -12.23 6.36
C LEU A 327 -8.16 -13.08 5.10
N PRO A 328 -9.24 -13.87 5.00
CA PRO A 328 -9.38 -14.87 3.94
C PRO A 328 -9.19 -14.27 2.54
N GLY A 329 -8.42 -14.95 1.71
CA GLY A 329 -8.08 -14.48 0.36
C GLY A 329 -7.15 -13.27 0.29
N LYS A 330 -6.55 -12.85 1.41
CA LYS A 330 -5.64 -11.69 1.46
C LYS A 330 -4.22 -12.10 1.87
N LEU A 331 -3.30 -11.17 1.68
CA LEU A 331 -1.89 -11.35 2.02
C LEU A 331 -1.69 -11.54 3.54
N GLY A 332 -0.69 -12.35 3.90
CA GLY A 332 -0.18 -12.49 5.25
C GLY A 332 0.93 -11.51 5.57
N ALA A 333 1.10 -11.18 6.84
CA ALA A 333 2.16 -10.28 7.30
C ALA A 333 2.73 -10.70 8.66
N PHE A 334 4.06 -10.80 8.75
CA PHE A 334 4.74 -10.92 10.03
C PHE A 334 4.94 -9.56 10.70
N SER A 335 4.84 -9.53 12.01
CA SER A 335 5.08 -8.37 12.85
C SER A 335 6.14 -8.68 13.91
N ASP A 336 6.51 -7.69 14.72
CA ASP A 336 7.46 -7.86 15.81
C ASP A 336 6.99 -8.80 16.92
N ALA A 337 5.69 -9.00 17.05
CA ALA A 337 5.12 -9.96 18.00
C ALA A 337 5.37 -11.42 17.60
N HIS A 338 5.61 -11.69 16.32
CA HIS A 338 5.86 -13.04 15.83
C HIS A 338 7.29 -13.52 16.07
N SER A 339 7.44 -14.84 16.08
CA SER A 339 8.70 -15.57 16.33
C SER A 339 8.85 -16.77 15.40
N ASN A 340 9.96 -17.49 15.49
CA ASN A 340 10.15 -18.76 14.79
C ASN A 340 9.13 -19.85 15.19
N THR A 341 8.50 -19.73 16.36
CA THR A 341 7.43 -20.64 16.78
C THR A 341 6.23 -20.50 15.86
N ASP A 342 5.88 -19.26 15.45
CA ASP A 342 4.75 -19.00 14.56
C ASP A 342 5.01 -19.57 13.16
N VAL A 343 6.25 -19.46 12.65
CA VAL A 343 6.66 -20.10 11.39
C VAL A 343 6.56 -21.62 11.46
N LYS A 344 6.95 -22.24 12.60
CA LYS A 344 6.80 -23.68 12.83
C LYS A 344 5.33 -24.10 12.89
N SER A 345 4.46 -23.28 13.51
CA SER A 345 3.02 -23.52 13.54
C SER A 345 2.42 -23.47 12.13
N MET A 346 2.79 -22.47 11.33
CA MET A 346 2.38 -22.39 9.92
C MET A 346 2.85 -23.60 9.11
N LYS A 347 4.08 -24.06 9.32
CA LYS A 347 4.59 -25.29 8.70
C LYS A 347 3.66 -26.47 8.96
N LYS A 348 3.35 -26.76 10.23
CA LYS A 348 2.49 -27.88 10.64
C LYS A 348 1.08 -27.76 10.05
N ALA A 349 0.51 -26.56 10.07
CA ALA A 349 -0.80 -26.27 9.50
C ALA A 349 -0.83 -26.54 7.99
N THR A 350 0.21 -26.11 7.25
CA THR A 350 0.34 -26.36 5.82
C THR A 350 0.51 -27.85 5.51
N GLU A 351 1.35 -28.58 6.25
CA GLU A 351 1.52 -30.02 6.10
C GLU A 351 0.22 -30.78 6.35
N ARG A 352 -0.55 -30.38 7.36
CA ARG A 352 -1.87 -30.95 7.64
C ARG A 352 -2.85 -30.69 6.49
N PHE A 353 -2.92 -29.45 5.97
CA PHE A 353 -3.79 -29.09 4.86
C PHE A 353 -3.48 -29.93 3.60
N VAL A 354 -2.20 -30.04 3.22
CA VAL A 354 -1.77 -30.87 2.08
C VAL A 354 -2.15 -32.33 2.29
N SER A 355 -2.03 -32.87 3.50
CA SER A 355 -2.42 -34.24 3.82
C SER A 355 -3.93 -34.48 3.65
N LYS A 356 -4.77 -33.47 3.84
CA LYS A 356 -6.23 -33.55 3.57
C LYS A 356 -6.56 -33.53 2.09
N LEU A 357 -5.80 -32.79 1.28
CA LEU A 357 -6.01 -32.72 -0.17
C LEU A 357 -5.67 -34.05 -0.90
N LYS A 358 -4.85 -34.90 -0.28
CA LYS A 358 -4.43 -36.21 -0.84
C LYS A 358 -5.34 -37.36 -0.46
N LYS A 359 -6.32 -37.12 0.41
CA LYS A 359 -7.34 -38.09 0.83
C LYS A 359 -8.63 -37.89 0.03
#